data_9b5971b04c76a65681890e11835f9681
#
_entry.id   9b5971b04c76a65681890e11835f9681
#
_cell.length_a   1.000
_cell.length_b   1.000
_cell.length_c   1.000
_cell.angle_alpha   90.00
_cell.angle_beta   90.00
_cell.angle_gamma   90.00
#
_symmetry.space_group_name_H-M   'P 1'
#
loop_
_entity.id
_entity.type
_entity.pdbx_description
1 polymer ?
#
loop_
_entity_poly.entity_id
_entity_poly.type
_entity_poly.pdbx_seq_one_letter_code
_entity_poly.pdbx_strand_id
1 'polypeptide(L)'
;MERDLEEGKEKKWETISRLRKPYLAALGGQWDVMKSFFEKNRKQLCFQMTVEKDTAFHIAAYSEEKDLLQHLVELLPDSSSLFEALNKKNTHGNNTFHEVATTDGVETAEFLVKKLQGVYRPDERKLEDLLKAKNNLGETPIYRAVAHGQTKMAKYLSDHSCGDLSSHFGRKDKMSILHIAVIGQHFGLSDLSYCLTFKLLNI
;
A
#
# COMPACT_ATOMS: atom_id res chain seq x y z
N MET A 1 -30.43 -5.30 -20.53
CA MET A 1 -29.47 -4.19 -20.50
C MET A 1 -29.81 -3.14 -19.44
N GLU A 2 -31.00 -2.49 -19.41
CA GLU A 2 -31.35 -1.55 -18.31
C GLU A 2 -31.53 -2.27 -16.96
N ARG A 3 -32.19 -3.42 -16.92
CA ARG A 3 -32.36 -4.24 -15.70
C ARG A 3 -31.02 -4.68 -15.10
N ASP A 4 -30.07 -5.08 -15.92
CA ASP A 4 -28.73 -5.51 -15.47
C ASP A 4 -27.92 -4.34 -14.89
N LEU A 5 -28.17 -3.12 -15.40
CA LEU A 5 -27.55 -1.88 -14.88
C LEU A 5 -28.17 -1.46 -13.54
N GLU A 6 -29.47 -1.63 -13.35
CA GLU A 6 -30.14 -1.33 -12.08
C GLU A 6 -29.79 -2.34 -11.00
N GLU A 7 -29.79 -3.63 -11.30
CA GLU A 7 -29.36 -4.69 -10.37
C GLU A 7 -27.89 -4.55 -9.94
N GLY A 8 -27.02 -4.10 -10.86
CA GLY A 8 -25.64 -3.77 -10.56
C GLY A 8 -25.48 -2.55 -9.63
N LYS A 9 -26.34 -1.53 -9.80
CA LYS A 9 -26.37 -0.35 -8.91
C LYS A 9 -26.88 -0.72 -7.52
N GLU A 10 -27.94 -1.49 -7.43
CA GLU A 10 -28.54 -1.92 -6.16
C GLU A 10 -27.56 -2.76 -5.33
N LYS A 11 -26.91 -3.75 -5.93
CA LYS A 11 -25.83 -4.54 -5.27
C LYS A 11 -24.67 -3.67 -4.78
N LYS A 12 -24.32 -2.63 -5.55
CA LYS A 12 -23.27 -1.68 -5.17
C LYS A 12 -23.68 -0.85 -3.95
N TRP A 13 -24.92 -0.36 -3.91
CA TRP A 13 -25.46 0.40 -2.78
C TRP A 13 -25.57 -0.46 -1.50
N GLU A 14 -26.01 -1.70 -1.61
CA GLU A 14 -26.03 -2.62 -0.48
C GLU A 14 -24.63 -2.87 0.09
N THR A 15 -23.63 -3.05 -0.78
CA THR A 15 -22.24 -3.24 -0.36
C THR A 15 -21.70 -2.00 0.37
N ILE A 16 -21.93 -0.80 -0.18
CA ILE A 16 -21.53 0.47 0.44
C ILE A 16 -22.24 0.65 1.80
N SER A 17 -23.52 0.35 1.87
CA SER A 17 -24.29 0.45 3.12
C SER A 17 -23.76 -0.48 4.21
N ARG A 18 -23.39 -1.71 3.87
CA ARG A 18 -22.79 -2.69 4.80
C ARG A 18 -21.42 -2.26 5.29
N LEU A 19 -20.58 -1.71 4.41
CA LEU A 19 -19.22 -1.27 4.73
C LEU A 19 -19.19 0.10 5.44
N ARG A 20 -20.32 0.78 5.56
CA ARG A 20 -20.43 2.03 6.32
C ARG A 20 -20.01 1.85 7.78
N LYS A 21 -20.39 0.73 8.41
CA LYS A 21 -20.05 0.45 9.81
C LYS A 21 -18.54 0.39 10.06
N PRO A 22 -17.77 -0.47 9.38
CA PRO A 22 -16.32 -0.52 9.58
C PRO A 22 -15.62 0.78 9.11
N TYR A 23 -16.16 1.48 8.11
CA TYR A 23 -15.64 2.79 7.70
C TYR A 23 -15.78 3.85 8.80
N LEU A 24 -16.96 3.97 9.42
CA LEU A 24 -17.17 4.90 10.54
C LEU A 24 -16.33 4.51 11.76
N ALA A 25 -16.16 3.21 12.01
CA ALA A 25 -15.27 2.73 13.05
C ALA A 25 -13.82 3.16 12.79
N ALA A 26 -13.33 3.04 11.56
CA ALA A 26 -12.00 3.49 11.16
C ALA A 26 -11.82 5.01 11.37
N LEU A 27 -12.80 5.83 10.96
CA LEU A 27 -12.77 7.28 11.18
C LEU A 27 -12.72 7.68 12.66
N GLY A 28 -13.30 6.86 13.52
CA GLY A 28 -13.30 7.06 14.99
C GLY A 28 -12.14 6.36 15.72
N GLY A 29 -11.19 5.74 15.00
CA GLY A 29 -10.11 4.97 15.62
C GLY A 29 -10.58 3.72 16.36
N GLN A 30 -11.79 3.24 16.08
CA GLN A 30 -12.41 2.08 16.75
C GLN A 30 -11.99 0.77 16.04
N TRP A 31 -10.69 0.44 16.11
CA TRP A 31 -10.10 -0.67 15.39
C TRP A 31 -10.68 -2.03 15.75
N ASP A 32 -11.06 -2.24 17.02
CA ASP A 32 -11.68 -3.50 17.47
C ASP A 32 -13.06 -3.72 16.84
N VAL A 33 -13.82 -2.65 16.60
CA VAL A 33 -15.10 -2.72 15.89
C VAL A 33 -14.86 -3.12 14.42
N MET A 34 -13.81 -2.59 13.80
CA MET A 34 -13.42 -2.94 12.45
C MET A 34 -12.94 -4.40 12.35
N LYS A 35 -12.10 -4.87 13.28
CA LYS A 35 -11.66 -6.26 13.37
C LYS A 35 -12.86 -7.20 13.49
N SER A 36 -13.72 -6.97 14.48
CA SER A 36 -14.91 -7.79 14.74
C SER A 36 -15.90 -7.83 13.57
N PHE A 37 -15.96 -6.75 12.79
CA PHE A 37 -16.77 -6.72 11.56
C PHE A 37 -16.21 -7.68 10.52
N PHE A 38 -14.90 -7.63 10.22
CA PHE A 38 -14.29 -8.46 9.20
C PHE A 38 -14.16 -9.93 9.59
N GLU A 39 -14.05 -10.26 10.88
CA GLU A 39 -14.15 -11.65 11.35
C GLU A 39 -15.44 -12.31 10.89
N LYS A 40 -16.56 -11.58 10.98
CA LYS A 40 -17.89 -12.05 10.57
C LYS A 40 -18.14 -11.92 9.07
N ASN A 41 -17.38 -11.09 8.38
CA ASN A 41 -17.62 -10.72 6.98
C ASN A 41 -16.36 -10.85 6.11
N ARG A 42 -15.62 -11.97 6.23
CA ARG A 42 -14.35 -12.20 5.53
C ARG A 42 -14.40 -11.98 4.02
N LYS A 43 -15.52 -12.30 3.37
CA LYS A 43 -15.73 -12.09 1.93
C LYS A 43 -15.67 -10.62 1.51
N GLN A 44 -15.80 -9.69 2.47
CA GLN A 44 -15.78 -8.24 2.22
C GLN A 44 -14.42 -7.58 2.48
N LEU A 45 -13.41 -8.35 2.91
CA LEU A 45 -12.06 -7.84 3.24
C LEU A 45 -11.43 -6.97 2.15
N CYS A 46 -11.59 -7.39 0.89
CA CYS A 46 -11.00 -6.69 -0.25
C CYS A 46 -11.98 -5.74 -0.95
N PHE A 47 -13.13 -5.44 -0.35
CA PHE A 47 -14.10 -4.52 -0.93
C PHE A 47 -13.70 -3.06 -0.66
N GLN A 48 -14.09 -2.20 -1.58
CA GLN A 48 -13.84 -0.75 -1.48
C GLN A 48 -14.75 -0.15 -0.41
N MET A 49 -14.18 0.52 0.56
CA MET A 49 -14.88 1.09 1.72
C MET A 49 -15.07 2.61 1.61
N THR A 50 -14.21 3.29 0.86
CA THR A 50 -14.23 4.75 0.71
C THR A 50 -14.64 5.15 -0.70
N VAL A 51 -14.95 6.44 -0.89
CA VAL A 51 -15.16 7.06 -2.21
C VAL A 51 -13.89 6.93 -3.06
N GLU A 52 -12.72 7.01 -2.41
CA GLU A 52 -11.41 6.84 -3.04
C GLU A 52 -11.07 5.38 -3.33
N LYS A 53 -12.03 4.46 -3.12
CA LYS A 53 -11.88 3.00 -3.33
C LYS A 53 -10.83 2.35 -2.43
N ASP A 54 -10.53 2.94 -1.26
CA ASP A 54 -9.67 2.28 -0.30
C ASP A 54 -10.33 1.02 0.24
N THR A 55 -9.54 -0.02 0.41
CA THR A 55 -9.92 -1.24 1.12
C THR A 55 -9.51 -1.13 2.59
N ALA A 56 -9.91 -2.09 3.41
CA ALA A 56 -9.46 -2.18 4.80
C ALA A 56 -7.92 -2.19 4.92
N PHE A 57 -7.22 -2.79 3.95
CA PHE A 57 -5.75 -2.83 3.92
C PHE A 57 -5.12 -1.47 3.68
N HIS A 58 -5.70 -0.63 2.81
CA HIS A 58 -5.23 0.75 2.61
C HIS A 58 -5.41 1.56 3.89
N ILE A 59 -6.59 1.46 4.52
CA ILE A 59 -6.91 2.18 5.76
C ILE A 59 -5.94 1.78 6.88
N ALA A 60 -5.75 0.48 7.13
CA ALA A 60 -4.82 0.01 8.15
C ALA A 60 -3.37 0.44 7.87
N ALA A 61 -2.98 0.53 6.59
CA ALA A 61 -1.64 0.94 6.18
C ALA A 61 -1.36 2.41 6.50
N TYR A 62 -2.21 3.34 6.05
CA TYR A 62 -1.97 4.78 6.28
C TYR A 62 -2.27 5.22 7.71
N SER A 63 -3.05 4.43 8.45
CA SER A 63 -3.31 4.71 9.88
C SER A 63 -2.22 4.19 10.81
N GLU A 64 -1.16 3.57 10.28
CA GLU A 64 -0.06 2.94 11.04
C GLU A 64 -0.51 1.84 12.01
N GLU A 65 -1.71 1.29 11.80
CA GLU A 65 -2.31 0.29 12.66
C GLU A 65 -1.83 -1.12 12.28
N LYS A 66 -0.62 -1.43 12.70
CA LYS A 66 0.03 -2.73 12.44
C LYS A 66 -0.83 -3.89 12.93
N ASP A 67 -1.40 -3.80 14.14
CA ASP A 67 -2.20 -4.88 14.72
C ASP A 67 -3.50 -5.11 13.93
N LEU A 68 -4.10 -4.04 13.39
CA LEU A 68 -5.24 -4.17 12.49
C LEU A 68 -4.81 -4.85 11.18
N LEU A 69 -3.71 -4.37 10.59
CA LEU A 69 -3.21 -4.93 9.32
C LEU A 69 -2.85 -6.40 9.47
N GLN A 70 -2.19 -6.78 10.56
CA GLN A 70 -1.88 -8.17 10.89
C GLN A 70 -3.16 -9.02 10.99
N HIS A 71 -4.14 -8.55 11.74
CA HIS A 71 -5.43 -9.22 11.88
C HIS A 71 -6.14 -9.43 10.55
N LEU A 72 -6.18 -8.38 9.68
CA LEU A 72 -6.79 -8.48 8.35
C LEU A 72 -6.07 -9.50 7.46
N VAL A 73 -4.73 -9.56 7.53
CA VAL A 73 -3.93 -10.56 6.79
C VAL A 73 -4.24 -11.98 7.26
N GLU A 74 -4.41 -12.19 8.58
CA GLU A 74 -4.74 -13.50 9.16
C GLU A 74 -6.15 -13.98 8.79
N LEU A 75 -7.07 -13.06 8.47
CA LEU A 75 -8.42 -13.40 7.99
C LEU A 75 -8.47 -13.83 6.53
N LEU A 76 -7.40 -13.65 5.75
CA LEU A 76 -7.37 -14.08 4.35
C LEU A 76 -7.43 -15.60 4.25
N PRO A 77 -8.18 -16.14 3.25
CA PRO A 77 -8.44 -17.58 3.16
C PRO A 77 -7.21 -18.40 2.78
N ASP A 78 -6.31 -17.83 2.01
CA ASP A 78 -5.13 -18.51 1.47
C ASP A 78 -4.01 -17.53 1.11
N SER A 79 -2.86 -18.10 0.77
CA SER A 79 -1.66 -17.36 0.41
C SER A 79 -1.81 -16.53 -0.87
N SER A 80 -2.55 -17.02 -1.85
CA SER A 80 -2.74 -16.30 -3.12
C SER A 80 -3.53 -15.01 -2.93
N SER A 81 -4.48 -15.02 -2.00
CA SER A 81 -5.29 -13.87 -1.61
C SER A 81 -4.47 -12.74 -1.00
N LEU A 82 -3.31 -13.04 -0.40
CA LEU A 82 -2.45 -12.02 0.22
C LEU A 82 -1.92 -11.03 -0.84
N PHE A 83 -1.34 -11.53 -1.92
CA PHE A 83 -0.84 -10.67 -2.99
C PHE A 83 -1.95 -9.84 -3.62
N GLU A 84 -3.09 -10.47 -3.91
CA GLU A 84 -4.24 -9.78 -4.49
C GLU A 84 -4.78 -8.68 -3.59
N ALA A 85 -4.91 -8.94 -2.29
CA ALA A 85 -5.38 -7.96 -1.31
C ALA A 85 -4.45 -6.76 -1.23
N LEU A 86 -3.13 -7.00 -1.14
CA LEU A 86 -2.12 -5.94 -1.02
C LEU A 86 -1.92 -5.18 -2.34
N ASN A 87 -2.20 -5.79 -3.50
CA ASN A 87 -2.06 -5.16 -4.82
C ASN A 87 -3.34 -4.44 -5.29
N LYS A 88 -4.45 -4.53 -4.55
CA LYS A 88 -5.65 -3.72 -4.83
C LYS A 88 -5.26 -2.26 -4.93
N LYS A 89 -5.84 -1.57 -5.91
CA LYS A 89 -5.56 -0.15 -6.16
C LYS A 89 -6.77 0.70 -5.83
N ASN A 90 -6.52 1.82 -5.15
CA ASN A 90 -7.52 2.86 -4.92
C ASN A 90 -7.65 3.78 -6.16
N THR A 91 -8.43 4.88 -6.10
CA THR A 91 -8.62 5.83 -7.21
C THR A 91 -7.33 6.51 -7.64
N HIS A 92 -6.34 6.64 -6.74
CA HIS A 92 -5.02 7.19 -7.04
C HIS A 92 -4.08 6.17 -7.70
N GLY A 93 -4.52 4.92 -7.82
CA GLY A 93 -3.70 3.81 -8.29
C GLY A 93 -2.71 3.29 -7.23
N ASN A 94 -2.87 3.71 -5.98
CA ASN A 94 -2.03 3.24 -4.87
C ASN A 94 -2.43 1.83 -4.45
N ASN A 95 -1.46 0.99 -4.20
CA ASN A 95 -1.62 -0.27 -3.48
C ASN A 95 -1.27 -0.08 -1.98
N THR A 96 -1.40 -1.13 -1.18
CA THR A 96 -1.13 -1.07 0.26
C THR A 96 0.27 -0.54 0.59
N PHE A 97 1.31 -0.92 -0.17
CA PHE A 97 2.68 -0.42 0.06
C PHE A 97 2.85 1.07 -0.26
N HIS A 98 2.06 1.63 -1.18
CA HIS A 98 2.06 3.07 -1.42
C HIS A 98 1.53 3.83 -0.20
N GLU A 99 0.54 3.28 0.52
CA GLU A 99 -0.01 3.91 1.72
C GLU A 99 0.92 3.75 2.92
N VAL A 100 1.49 2.55 3.14
CA VAL A 100 2.54 2.33 4.16
C VAL A 100 3.71 3.30 3.95
N ALA A 101 4.09 3.56 2.70
CA ALA A 101 5.22 4.42 2.36
C ALA A 101 5.02 5.89 2.76
N THR A 102 3.80 6.33 3.07
CA THR A 102 3.53 7.71 3.51
C THR A 102 3.70 7.91 5.01
N THR A 103 4.01 6.86 5.76
CA THR A 103 4.09 6.81 7.21
C THR A 103 5.51 6.53 7.70
N ASP A 104 5.81 6.84 8.96
CA ASP A 104 7.09 6.55 9.61
C ASP A 104 7.14 5.11 10.20
N GLY A 105 6.01 4.40 10.19
CA GLY A 105 5.84 3.07 10.78
C GLY A 105 6.50 1.95 9.98
N VAL A 106 7.84 1.86 10.03
CA VAL A 106 8.63 0.82 9.35
C VAL A 106 8.19 -0.59 9.77
N GLU A 107 7.72 -0.77 11.00
CA GLU A 107 7.25 -2.04 11.55
C GLU A 107 6.08 -2.63 10.75
N THR A 108 5.23 -1.78 10.18
CA THR A 108 4.13 -2.21 9.31
C THR A 108 4.66 -2.77 7.99
N ALA A 109 5.64 -2.08 7.39
CA ALA A 109 6.32 -2.57 6.18
C ALA A 109 7.08 -3.87 6.47
N GLU A 110 7.80 -3.96 7.59
CA GLU A 110 8.51 -5.17 8.01
C GLU A 110 7.60 -6.38 8.13
N PHE A 111 6.43 -6.19 8.77
CA PHE A 111 5.45 -7.26 8.90
C PHE A 111 5.01 -7.76 7.52
N LEU A 112 4.63 -6.87 6.61
CA LEU A 112 4.18 -7.24 5.26
C LEU A 112 5.27 -7.92 4.44
N VAL A 113 6.50 -7.41 4.48
CA VAL A 113 7.65 -7.99 3.77
C VAL A 113 7.94 -9.40 4.29
N LYS A 114 8.05 -9.58 5.62
CA LYS A 114 8.27 -10.89 6.23
C LYS A 114 7.15 -11.88 5.91
N LYS A 115 5.90 -11.40 5.90
CA LYS A 115 4.76 -12.25 5.57
C LYS A 115 4.80 -12.71 4.11
N LEU A 116 5.08 -11.80 3.17
CA LEU A 116 5.21 -12.14 1.75
C LEU A 116 6.37 -13.10 1.49
N GLN A 117 7.53 -12.87 2.10
CA GLN A 117 8.71 -13.74 1.98
C GLN A 117 8.49 -15.13 2.59
N GLY A 118 7.66 -15.23 3.64
CA GLY A 118 7.29 -16.52 4.26
C GLY A 118 6.25 -17.32 3.47
N VAL A 119 5.49 -16.64 2.59
CA VAL A 119 4.40 -17.24 1.82
C VAL A 119 4.80 -17.56 0.39
N TYR A 120 5.55 -16.67 -0.25
CA TYR A 120 5.95 -16.82 -1.66
C TYR A 120 7.43 -17.19 -1.78
N ARG A 121 7.74 -17.97 -2.82
CA ARG A 121 9.13 -18.30 -3.15
C ARG A 121 9.86 -17.06 -3.69
N PRO A 122 11.19 -16.97 -3.53
CA PRO A 122 11.98 -15.85 -4.05
C PRO A 122 11.84 -15.63 -5.57
N ASP A 123 11.63 -16.72 -6.33
CA ASP A 123 11.44 -16.68 -7.78
C ASP A 123 10.07 -16.15 -8.22
N GLU A 124 9.07 -16.15 -7.34
CA GLU A 124 7.73 -15.62 -7.66
C GLU A 124 7.65 -14.08 -7.73
N ARG A 125 8.68 -13.38 -7.27
CA ARG A 125 8.83 -11.90 -7.31
C ARG A 125 7.63 -11.08 -6.81
N LYS A 126 6.74 -11.67 -6.04
CA LYS A 126 5.50 -11.02 -5.58
C LYS A 126 5.75 -9.74 -4.77
N LEU A 127 6.77 -9.75 -3.91
CA LEU A 127 7.18 -8.55 -3.18
C LEU A 127 7.71 -7.48 -4.14
N GLU A 128 8.56 -7.85 -5.09
CA GLU A 128 9.12 -6.94 -6.08
C GLU A 128 8.02 -6.28 -6.93
N ASP A 129 7.04 -7.06 -7.37
CA ASP A 129 5.89 -6.56 -8.14
C ASP A 129 5.11 -5.48 -7.35
N LEU A 130 4.91 -5.70 -6.03
CA LEU A 130 4.24 -4.72 -5.17
C LEU A 130 5.07 -3.44 -4.97
N LEU A 131 6.40 -3.58 -4.79
CA LEU A 131 7.29 -2.44 -4.58
C LEU A 131 7.58 -1.65 -5.86
N LYS A 132 7.55 -2.30 -7.03
CA LYS A 132 7.71 -1.65 -8.35
C LYS A 132 6.39 -1.17 -8.96
N ALA A 133 5.25 -1.50 -8.35
CA ALA A 133 3.96 -1.04 -8.82
C ALA A 133 3.93 0.49 -8.89
N LYS A 134 3.40 1.02 -9.99
CA LYS A 134 3.23 2.47 -10.19
C LYS A 134 1.77 2.87 -9.98
N ASN A 135 1.59 3.99 -9.28
CA ASN A 135 0.29 4.65 -9.14
C ASN A 135 -0.05 5.50 -10.38
N ASN A 136 -1.14 6.25 -10.34
CA ASN A 136 -1.59 7.06 -11.48
C ASN A 136 -0.63 8.19 -11.85
N LEU A 137 0.17 8.69 -10.91
CA LEU A 137 1.23 9.67 -11.14
C LEU A 137 2.52 9.03 -11.66
N GLY A 138 2.62 7.70 -11.63
CA GLY A 138 3.84 6.96 -11.97
C GLY A 138 4.79 6.79 -10.79
N GLU A 139 4.35 7.06 -9.57
CA GLU A 139 5.13 6.90 -8.35
C GLU A 139 5.13 5.43 -7.91
N THR A 140 6.26 4.96 -7.44
CA THR A 140 6.38 3.70 -6.71
C THR A 140 6.26 3.96 -5.20
N PRO A 141 6.07 2.92 -4.35
CA PRO A 141 6.12 3.08 -2.90
C PRO A 141 7.39 3.79 -2.41
N ILE A 142 8.57 3.44 -2.95
CA ILE A 142 9.84 4.11 -2.59
C ILE A 142 9.80 5.60 -2.95
N TYR A 143 9.32 5.95 -4.14
CA TYR A 143 9.17 7.35 -4.55
C TYR A 143 8.24 8.11 -3.58
N ARG A 144 7.11 7.51 -3.19
CA ARG A 144 6.18 8.13 -2.23
C ARG A 144 6.81 8.33 -0.85
N ALA A 145 7.58 7.34 -0.35
CA ALA A 145 8.28 7.50 0.92
C ALA A 145 9.20 8.74 0.89
N VAL A 146 9.95 8.93 -0.19
CA VAL A 146 10.80 10.12 -0.37
C VAL A 146 9.96 11.40 -0.49
N ALA A 147 8.87 11.37 -1.24
CA ALA A 147 7.99 12.53 -1.42
C ALA A 147 7.36 13.00 -0.10
N HIS A 148 7.14 12.08 0.84
CA HIS A 148 6.61 12.36 2.18
C HIS A 148 7.69 12.55 3.25
N GLY A 149 8.98 12.54 2.88
CA GLY A 149 10.09 12.73 3.82
C GLY A 149 10.38 11.52 4.72
N GLN A 150 9.80 10.37 4.43
CA GLN A 150 9.91 9.16 5.23
C GLN A 150 11.23 8.43 4.96
N THR A 151 12.33 8.97 5.47
CA THR A 151 13.70 8.52 5.17
C THR A 151 13.94 7.07 5.56
N LYS A 152 13.50 6.67 6.76
CA LYS A 152 13.68 5.29 7.27
C LYS A 152 12.90 4.30 6.41
N MET A 153 11.66 4.65 6.05
CA MET A 153 10.81 3.85 5.19
C MET A 153 11.39 3.71 3.78
N ALA A 154 11.84 4.83 3.18
CA ALA A 154 12.46 4.81 1.86
C ALA A 154 13.70 3.90 1.82
N LYS A 155 14.55 3.99 2.86
CA LYS A 155 15.72 3.11 3.01
C LYS A 155 15.28 1.65 3.14
N TYR A 156 14.37 1.36 4.06
CA TYR A 156 13.87 0.00 4.27
C TYR A 156 13.32 -0.63 2.99
N LEU A 157 12.44 0.07 2.27
CA LEU A 157 11.87 -0.43 1.02
C LEU A 157 12.92 -0.60 -0.08
N SER A 158 13.93 0.30 -0.16
CA SER A 158 15.01 0.17 -1.14
C SER A 158 15.91 -1.03 -0.88
N ASP A 159 16.14 -1.37 0.38
CA ASP A 159 16.95 -2.54 0.77
C ASP A 159 16.25 -3.86 0.44
N HIS A 160 14.91 -3.85 0.37
CA HIS A 160 14.09 -5.01 0.02
C HIS A 160 13.65 -5.04 -1.46
N SER A 161 13.97 -4.01 -2.23
CA SER A 161 13.73 -3.99 -3.69
C SER A 161 14.90 -4.65 -4.40
N CYS A 162 14.61 -5.75 -5.13
CA CYS A 162 15.63 -6.49 -5.87
C CYS A 162 15.94 -5.83 -7.22
N GLY A 163 17.21 -5.86 -7.63
CA GLY A 163 17.65 -5.46 -8.95
C GLY A 163 17.75 -3.96 -9.17
N ASP A 164 17.45 -3.53 -10.43
CA ASP A 164 17.59 -2.14 -10.85
C ASP A 164 16.56 -1.22 -10.18
N LEU A 165 17.06 -0.22 -9.46
CA LEU A 165 16.27 0.80 -8.80
C LEU A 165 15.78 1.91 -9.74
N SER A 166 16.20 1.93 -11.01
CA SER A 166 15.87 2.98 -11.99
C SER A 166 14.35 3.18 -12.14
N SER A 167 13.58 2.10 -12.00
CA SER A 167 12.11 2.14 -12.06
C SER A 167 11.46 3.01 -10.99
N HIS A 168 12.19 3.27 -9.87
CA HIS A 168 11.71 4.05 -8.73
C HIS A 168 12.04 5.55 -8.81
N PHE A 169 12.89 5.97 -9.77
CA PHE A 169 13.43 7.32 -9.76
C PHE A 169 12.61 8.38 -10.45
N GLY A 170 11.60 8.01 -11.19
CA GLY A 170 10.86 8.98 -11.99
C GLY A 170 9.36 8.79 -11.97
N ARG A 171 8.67 9.92 -12.04
CA ARG A 171 7.23 10.07 -12.25
C ARG A 171 6.90 10.28 -13.73
N LYS A 172 5.60 10.22 -14.09
CA LYS A 172 5.12 10.48 -15.47
C LYS A 172 5.44 11.87 -15.99
N ASP A 173 5.49 12.87 -15.11
CA ASP A 173 5.83 14.26 -15.41
C ASP A 173 7.36 14.53 -15.44
N LYS A 174 8.17 13.48 -15.46
CA LYS A 174 9.64 13.52 -15.45
C LYS A 174 10.25 14.08 -14.15
N MET A 175 9.46 14.27 -13.11
CA MET A 175 9.99 14.62 -11.78
C MET A 175 10.75 13.41 -11.22
N SER A 176 12.05 13.59 -10.99
CA SER A 176 12.85 12.54 -10.36
C SER A 176 12.69 12.55 -8.85
N ILE A 177 13.08 11.45 -8.22
CA ILE A 177 13.09 11.32 -6.75
C ILE A 177 13.94 12.42 -6.09
N LEU A 178 15.02 12.88 -6.74
CA LEU A 178 15.87 13.97 -6.25
C LEU A 178 15.14 15.32 -6.31
N HIS A 179 14.41 15.59 -7.39
CA HIS A 179 13.61 16.81 -7.50
C HIS A 179 12.60 16.91 -6.38
N ILE A 180 11.88 15.82 -6.09
CA ILE A 180 10.84 15.84 -5.06
C ILE A 180 11.42 15.94 -3.65
N ALA A 181 12.58 15.33 -3.39
CA ALA A 181 13.28 15.46 -2.12
C ALA A 181 13.73 16.93 -1.85
N VAL A 182 14.21 17.62 -2.88
CA VAL A 182 14.61 19.04 -2.79
C VAL A 182 13.38 19.94 -2.58
N ILE A 183 12.31 19.73 -3.36
CA ILE A 183 11.07 20.52 -3.24
C ILE A 183 10.44 20.35 -1.86
N GLY A 184 10.44 19.12 -1.32
CA GLY A 184 9.93 18.81 0.01
C GLY A 184 10.85 19.29 1.15
N GLN A 185 12.02 19.85 0.84
CA GLN A 185 13.05 20.23 1.84
C GLN A 185 13.48 19.05 2.73
N HIS A 186 13.41 17.83 2.21
CA HIS A 186 13.75 16.60 2.94
C HIS A 186 15.27 16.36 2.91
N PHE A 187 16.05 17.30 3.46
CA PHE A 187 17.53 17.26 3.43
C PHE A 187 18.15 16.11 4.24
N GLY A 188 17.41 15.51 5.16
CA GLY A 188 17.82 14.28 5.85
C GLY A 188 17.93 13.05 4.92
N LEU A 189 17.47 13.18 3.67
CA LEU A 189 17.62 12.19 2.60
C LEU A 189 19.01 12.25 1.91
N SER A 190 19.94 13.12 2.36
CA SER A 190 21.30 13.18 1.82
C SER A 190 21.99 11.81 1.85
N ASP A 191 21.83 11.05 2.93
CA ASP A 191 22.38 9.69 3.06
C ASP A 191 21.70 8.70 2.13
N LEU A 192 20.39 8.88 1.86
CA LEU A 192 19.65 8.09 0.88
C LEU A 192 20.01 8.47 -0.55
N SER A 193 20.22 9.78 -0.81
CA SER A 193 20.73 10.26 -2.08
C SER A 193 22.11 9.64 -2.37
N TYR A 194 22.99 9.56 -1.38
CA TYR A 194 24.26 8.84 -1.49
C TYR A 194 24.05 7.35 -1.73
N CYS A 195 23.17 6.69 -0.97
CA CYS A 195 22.91 5.26 -1.11
C CYS A 195 22.22 4.93 -2.45
N LEU A 196 21.26 5.75 -2.88
CA LEU A 196 20.56 5.58 -4.16
C LEU A 196 21.48 5.94 -5.34
N THR A 197 22.29 7.02 -5.24
CA THR A 197 23.27 7.36 -6.28
C THR A 197 24.45 6.39 -6.29
N PHE A 198 24.91 5.84 -5.15
CA PHE A 198 25.96 4.85 -5.10
C PHE A 198 25.52 3.50 -5.68
N LYS A 199 24.27 3.10 -5.44
CA LYS A 199 23.70 1.93 -6.11
C LYS A 199 23.46 2.15 -7.62
N LEU A 200 23.39 3.43 -8.07
CA LEU A 200 23.32 3.80 -9.49
C LEU A 200 24.67 3.89 -10.18
N LEU A 201 25.72 4.23 -9.43
CA LEU A 201 27.07 4.42 -9.99
C LEU A 201 27.91 3.13 -9.98
N ASN A 202 27.42 2.08 -9.33
CA ASN A 202 28.03 0.73 -9.35
C ASN A 202 27.44 -0.17 -10.45
N ILE A 203 27.12 0.42 -11.61
CA ILE A 203 26.93 -0.30 -12.86
C ILE A 203 28.30 -0.52 -13.49
#